data_cf205ff5934c424231826a208c359895
#
_entry.id   cf205ff5934c424231826a208c359895
#
_cell.length_a   1.000
_cell.length_b   1.000
_cell.length_c   1.000
_cell.angle_alpha   90.00
_cell.angle_beta   90.00
_cell.angle_gamma   90.00
#
_symmetry.space_group_name_H-M   'P 1'
#
loop_
_entity.id
_entity.type
_entity.pdbx_description
1 polymer ?
#
loop_
_entity_poly.entity_id
_entity_poly.type
_entity_poly.pdbx_seq_one_letter_code
_entity_poly.pdbx_strand_id
1 'polypeptide(L)'
;MNTLRLKIYGMIALMVLLGCTGDMLLSLAMKRIGPIQNWSPSALASVFLQTITSGTVWLGILLLLGFFVCYLAALSWVDFSYLKPSMAVSYAFVTFLAYKVLGETVTPLRWIGVALISCGVAVVAMTRVQTTAPARGSAAEQVAEHVS
;
A
#
# COMPACT_ATOMS: atom_id res chain seq x y z
N MET A 1 17.55 12.98 -16.07
CA MET A 1 16.79 11.71 -16.07
C MET A 1 16.92 10.91 -14.77
N ASN A 2 18.03 10.97 -14.06
CA ASN A 2 18.24 10.18 -12.84
C ASN A 2 17.49 10.70 -11.60
N THR A 3 17.31 12.00 -11.46
CA THR A 3 16.64 12.64 -10.30
C THR A 3 15.14 12.34 -10.23
N LEU A 4 14.44 12.25 -11.36
CA LEU A 4 13.02 11.93 -11.40
C LEU A 4 12.78 10.47 -11.00
N ARG A 5 13.59 9.56 -11.52
CA ARG A 5 13.51 8.14 -11.12
C ARG A 5 13.79 7.94 -9.64
N LEU A 6 14.78 8.63 -9.09
CA LEU A 6 15.11 8.56 -7.66
C LEU A 6 13.94 9.06 -6.80
N LYS A 7 13.26 10.13 -7.21
CA LYS A 7 12.06 10.64 -6.52
C LYS A 7 10.91 9.62 -6.56
N ILE A 8 10.67 8.97 -7.71
CA ILE A 8 9.62 7.95 -7.86
C ILE A 8 9.91 6.74 -6.94
N TYR A 9 11.13 6.22 -6.94
CA TYR A 9 11.50 5.11 -6.06
C TYR A 9 11.43 5.48 -4.58
N GLY A 10 11.88 6.68 -4.22
CA GLY A 10 11.77 7.19 -2.84
C GLY A 10 10.33 7.31 -2.38
N MET A 11 9.44 7.75 -3.27
CA MET A 11 8.01 7.88 -2.97
C MET A 11 7.32 6.52 -2.83
N ILE A 12 7.67 5.54 -3.69
CA ILE A 12 7.17 4.16 -3.57
C ILE A 12 7.66 3.54 -2.26
N ALA A 13 8.93 3.71 -1.90
CA ALA A 13 9.48 3.21 -0.64
C ALA A 13 8.78 3.83 0.57
N LEU A 14 8.55 5.15 0.56
CA LEU A 14 7.81 5.86 1.60
C LEU A 14 6.39 5.33 1.75
N MET A 15 5.70 5.12 0.64
CA MET A 15 4.35 4.53 0.63
C MET A 15 4.34 3.14 1.27
N VAL A 16 5.26 2.26 0.88
CA VAL A 16 5.35 0.91 1.43
C VAL A 16 5.61 0.96 2.93
N LEU A 17 6.51 1.82 3.39
CA LEU A 17 6.79 1.98 4.82
C LEU A 17 5.58 2.50 5.60
N LEU A 18 4.92 3.56 5.13
CA LEU A 18 3.73 4.13 5.77
C LEU A 18 2.58 3.12 5.81
N GLY A 19 2.32 2.43 4.71
CA GLY A 19 1.28 1.41 4.63
C GLY A 19 1.54 0.24 5.57
N CYS A 20 2.72 -0.38 5.47
CA CYS A 20 3.07 -1.53 6.31
C CYS A 20 3.07 -1.19 7.81
N THR A 21 3.60 -0.01 8.18
CA THR A 21 3.62 0.42 9.58
C THR A 21 2.21 0.73 10.09
N GLY A 22 1.38 1.37 9.27
CA GLY A 22 -0.03 1.65 9.57
C GLY A 22 -0.84 0.37 9.80
N ASP A 23 -0.77 -0.56 8.85
CA ASP A 23 -1.44 -1.87 8.95
C ASP A 23 -0.99 -2.64 10.18
N MET A 24 0.30 -2.60 10.49
CA MET A 24 0.86 -3.27 11.65
C MET A 24 0.36 -2.67 12.97
N LEU A 25 0.29 -1.33 13.07
CA LEU A 25 -0.25 -0.65 14.25
C LEU A 25 -1.72 -0.98 14.46
N LEU A 26 -2.52 -1.02 13.38
CA LEU A 26 -3.91 -1.47 13.45
C LEU A 26 -4.02 -2.91 13.94
N SER A 27 -3.20 -3.81 13.38
CA SER A 27 -3.18 -5.22 13.79
C SER A 27 -2.81 -5.38 15.27
N LEU A 28 -1.80 -4.65 15.74
CA LEU A 28 -1.40 -4.63 17.15
C LEU A 28 -2.52 -4.09 18.06
N ALA A 29 -3.19 -3.03 17.65
CA ALA A 29 -4.30 -2.45 18.39
C ALA A 29 -5.47 -3.45 18.52
N MET A 30 -5.85 -4.10 17.42
CA MET A 30 -6.92 -5.10 17.43
C MET A 30 -6.56 -6.34 18.24
N LYS A 31 -5.30 -6.79 18.21
CA LYS A 31 -4.83 -7.89 19.07
C LYS A 31 -4.88 -7.54 20.57
N ARG A 32 -4.68 -6.28 20.93
CA ARG A 32 -4.81 -5.81 22.33
C ARG A 32 -6.26 -5.78 22.81
N ILE A 33 -7.21 -5.46 21.94
CA ILE A 33 -8.65 -5.46 22.24
C ILE A 33 -9.14 -6.90 22.43
N GLY A 34 -8.52 -7.88 21.77
CA GLY A 34 -8.83 -9.30 21.90
C GLY A 34 -9.90 -9.81 20.92
N PRO A 35 -10.12 -11.14 20.89
CA PRO A 35 -11.07 -11.76 19.98
C PRO A 35 -12.51 -11.46 20.40
N ILE A 36 -13.36 -11.15 19.43
CA ILE A 36 -14.80 -10.99 19.63
C ILE A 36 -15.41 -12.38 19.85
N GLN A 37 -15.64 -12.77 21.10
CA GLN A 37 -16.19 -14.09 21.44
C GLN A 37 -17.70 -14.17 21.32
N ASN A 38 -18.39 -13.05 21.48
CA ASN A 38 -19.86 -12.97 21.41
C ASN A 38 -20.31 -11.92 20.41
N TRP A 39 -21.16 -12.32 19.49
CA TRP A 39 -21.76 -11.43 18.47
C TRP A 39 -22.99 -10.68 19.02
N SER A 40 -22.97 -10.33 20.31
CA SER A 40 -24.04 -9.53 20.88
C SER A 40 -23.86 -8.04 20.54
N PRO A 41 -24.94 -7.27 20.37
CA PRO A 41 -24.86 -5.84 20.09
C PRO A 41 -24.05 -5.05 21.12
N SER A 42 -24.12 -5.46 22.37
CA SER A 42 -23.37 -4.85 23.49
C SER A 42 -21.86 -5.10 23.41
N ALA A 43 -21.45 -6.32 23.01
CA ALA A 43 -20.05 -6.66 22.81
C ALA A 43 -19.45 -5.90 21.62
N LEU A 44 -20.19 -5.77 20.52
CA LEU A 44 -19.79 -4.98 19.35
C LEU A 44 -19.63 -3.50 19.72
N ALA A 45 -20.55 -2.93 20.49
CA ALA A 45 -20.47 -1.55 20.95
C ALA A 45 -19.24 -1.31 21.85
N SER A 46 -18.90 -2.24 22.73
CA SER A 46 -17.72 -2.12 23.60
C SER A 46 -16.40 -2.17 22.81
N VAL A 47 -16.28 -3.07 21.82
CA VAL A 47 -15.11 -3.14 20.93
C VAL A 47 -14.99 -1.87 20.10
N PHE A 48 -16.10 -1.34 19.58
CA PHE A 48 -16.12 -0.11 18.83
C PHE A 48 -15.65 1.09 19.65
N LEU A 49 -16.16 1.23 20.88
CA LEU A 49 -15.71 2.28 21.81
C LEU A 49 -14.22 2.14 22.16
N GLN A 50 -13.74 0.93 22.44
CA GLN A 50 -12.32 0.68 22.73
C GLN A 50 -11.44 1.00 21.52
N THR A 51 -11.91 0.70 20.31
CA THR A 51 -11.20 1.02 19.06
C THR A 51 -11.06 2.53 18.86
N ILE A 52 -12.14 3.30 19.07
CA ILE A 52 -12.13 4.76 18.91
C ILE A 52 -11.29 5.44 20.00
N THR A 53 -11.28 4.93 21.21
CA THR A 53 -10.49 5.50 22.32
C THR A 53 -9.01 5.10 22.27
N SER A 54 -8.63 4.15 21.42
CA SER A 54 -7.25 3.69 21.30
C SER A 54 -6.39 4.65 20.49
N GLY A 55 -5.41 5.31 21.13
CA GLY A 55 -4.45 6.18 20.44
C GLY A 55 -3.61 5.45 19.39
N THR A 56 -3.36 4.14 19.57
CA THR A 56 -2.64 3.30 18.59
C THR A 56 -3.42 3.16 17.30
N VAL A 57 -4.76 3.06 17.38
CA VAL A 57 -5.64 3.02 16.20
C VAL A 57 -5.57 4.34 15.44
N TRP A 58 -5.65 5.47 16.13
CA TRP A 58 -5.56 6.79 15.51
C TRP A 58 -4.21 7.02 14.82
N LEU A 59 -3.13 6.58 15.44
CA LEU A 59 -1.79 6.63 14.81
C LEU A 59 -1.73 5.76 13.56
N GLY A 60 -2.29 4.55 13.59
CA GLY A 60 -2.37 3.67 12.42
C GLY A 60 -3.17 4.31 11.28
N ILE A 61 -4.33 4.90 11.59
CA ILE A 61 -5.18 5.62 10.62
C ILE A 61 -4.43 6.81 10.02
N LEU A 62 -3.72 7.59 10.82
CA LEU A 62 -2.93 8.73 10.35
C LEU A 62 -1.84 8.31 9.36
N LEU A 63 -1.14 7.20 9.65
CA LEU A 63 -0.13 6.64 8.74
C LEU A 63 -0.75 6.12 7.44
N LEU A 64 -1.91 5.47 7.51
CA LEU A 64 -2.64 5.03 6.32
C LEU A 64 -3.17 6.20 5.49
N LEU A 65 -3.59 7.28 6.14
CA LEU A 65 -3.96 8.50 5.44
C LEU A 65 -2.75 9.12 4.71
N GLY A 66 -1.59 9.16 5.36
CA GLY A 66 -0.33 9.57 4.73
C GLY A 66 0.04 8.68 3.54
N PHE A 67 -0.08 7.36 3.69
CA PHE A 67 0.06 6.41 2.59
C PHE A 67 -0.88 6.74 1.44
N PHE A 68 -2.16 7.01 1.71
CA PHE A 68 -3.16 7.30 0.70
C PHE A 68 -2.85 8.59 -0.08
N VAL A 69 -2.42 9.64 0.61
CA VAL A 69 -1.99 10.89 -0.03
C VAL A 69 -0.78 10.66 -0.94
N CYS A 70 0.24 9.93 -0.47
CA CYS A 70 1.39 9.56 -1.28
C CYS A 70 0.99 8.70 -2.49
N TYR A 71 0.03 7.79 -2.31
CA TYR A 71 -0.51 6.96 -3.38
C TYR A 71 -1.17 7.79 -4.49
N LEU A 72 -2.04 8.74 -4.11
CA LEU A 72 -2.66 9.64 -5.08
C LEU A 72 -1.63 10.50 -5.82
N ALA A 73 -0.62 11.00 -5.09
CA ALA A 73 0.46 11.75 -5.69
C ALA A 73 1.30 10.89 -6.65
N ALA A 74 1.57 9.63 -6.32
CA ALA A 74 2.28 8.70 -7.20
C ALA A 74 1.49 8.39 -8.47
N LEU A 75 0.16 8.24 -8.37
CA LEU A 75 -0.70 8.01 -9.53
C LEU A 75 -0.70 9.18 -10.53
N SER A 76 -0.40 10.39 -10.08
CA SER A 76 -0.31 11.54 -10.99
C SER A 76 0.94 11.52 -11.87
N TRP A 77 1.96 10.70 -11.52
CA TRP A 77 3.25 10.66 -12.21
C TRP A 77 3.59 9.32 -12.84
N VAL A 78 2.96 8.24 -12.37
CA VAL A 78 3.29 6.86 -12.75
C VAL A 78 2.02 6.12 -13.14
N ASP A 79 2.10 5.31 -14.20
CA ASP A 79 0.99 4.48 -14.65
C ASP A 79 0.54 3.48 -13.58
N PHE A 80 -0.77 3.34 -13.44
CA PHE A 80 -1.40 2.41 -12.50
C PHE A 80 -0.91 0.97 -12.67
N SER A 81 -0.68 0.55 -13.93
CA SER A 81 -0.19 -0.80 -14.28
C SER A 81 1.20 -1.09 -13.73
N TYR A 82 2.03 -0.08 -13.51
CA TYR A 82 3.34 -0.21 -12.89
C TYR A 82 3.27 -0.08 -11.37
N LEU A 83 2.46 0.85 -10.89
CA LEU A 83 2.37 1.16 -9.46
C LEU A 83 1.81 -0.02 -8.66
N LYS A 84 0.75 -0.67 -9.13
CA LYS A 84 0.10 -1.79 -8.44
C LYS A 84 1.03 -3.01 -8.22
N PRO A 85 1.73 -3.53 -9.23
CA PRO A 85 2.70 -4.61 -8.99
C PRO A 85 3.85 -4.19 -8.06
N SER A 86 4.33 -2.94 -8.17
CA SER A 86 5.40 -2.44 -7.32
C SER A 86 5.01 -2.41 -5.83
N MET A 87 3.73 -2.20 -5.53
CA MET A 87 3.21 -2.26 -4.15
C MET A 87 3.18 -3.70 -3.61
N ALA A 88 3.23 -4.72 -4.44
CA ALA A 88 3.25 -6.12 -3.98
C ALA A 88 4.52 -6.46 -3.18
N VAL A 89 5.59 -5.68 -3.28
CA VAL A 89 6.75 -5.77 -2.37
C VAL A 89 6.34 -5.60 -0.90
N SER A 90 5.28 -4.83 -0.63
CA SER A 90 4.76 -4.65 0.73
C SER A 90 4.36 -5.97 1.39
N TYR A 91 3.89 -6.97 0.63
CA TYR A 91 3.54 -8.29 1.17
C TYR A 91 4.75 -9.00 1.80
N ALA A 92 5.92 -8.92 1.17
CA ALA A 92 7.15 -9.47 1.74
C ALA A 92 7.51 -8.76 3.05
N PHE A 93 7.39 -7.43 3.05
CA PHE A 93 7.72 -6.60 4.20
C PHE A 93 6.74 -6.83 5.36
N VAL A 94 5.43 -6.87 5.09
CA VAL A 94 4.39 -7.17 6.09
C VAL A 94 4.58 -8.56 6.70
N THR A 95 4.86 -9.58 5.87
CA THR A 95 5.09 -10.95 6.36
C THR A 95 6.31 -11.02 7.27
N PHE A 96 7.38 -10.32 6.92
CA PHE A 96 8.58 -10.24 7.75
C PHE A 96 8.32 -9.52 9.08
N LEU A 97 7.58 -8.40 9.05
CA LEU A 97 7.18 -7.67 10.26
C LEU A 97 6.25 -8.50 11.14
N ALA A 98 5.28 -9.18 10.56
CA ALA A 98 4.35 -10.05 11.28
C ALA A 98 5.11 -11.16 12.03
N TYR A 99 6.09 -11.79 11.38
CA TYR A 99 6.95 -12.78 12.01
C TYR A 99 7.79 -12.20 13.17
N LYS A 100 8.45 -11.04 12.94
CA LYS A 100 9.40 -10.45 13.91
C LYS A 100 8.73 -9.71 15.06
N VAL A 101 7.65 -8.98 14.80
CA VAL A 101 7.06 -8.05 15.78
C VAL A 101 5.78 -8.59 16.38
N LEU A 102 4.94 -9.25 15.59
CA LEU A 102 3.70 -9.86 16.10
C LEU A 102 3.93 -11.28 16.67
N GLY A 103 5.09 -11.88 16.45
CA GLY A 103 5.37 -13.25 16.88
C GLY A 103 4.47 -14.29 16.20
N GLU A 104 3.92 -13.97 15.01
CA GLU A 104 3.05 -14.89 14.28
C GLU A 104 3.86 -16.05 13.70
N THR A 105 3.32 -17.26 13.83
CA THR A 105 3.87 -18.44 13.16
C THR A 105 3.53 -18.37 11.68
N VAL A 106 4.50 -17.98 10.86
CA VAL A 106 4.34 -17.94 9.40
C VAL A 106 4.59 -19.34 8.84
N THR A 107 3.58 -19.94 8.23
CA THR A 107 3.70 -21.26 7.62
C THR A 107 4.69 -21.26 6.46
N PRO A 108 5.40 -22.39 6.19
CA PRO A 108 6.33 -22.48 5.05
C PRO A 108 5.67 -22.14 3.71
N LEU A 109 4.39 -22.48 3.56
CA LEU A 109 3.60 -22.15 2.35
C LEU A 109 3.48 -20.63 2.14
N ARG A 110 3.34 -19.85 3.21
CA ARG A 110 3.35 -18.37 3.15
C ARG A 110 4.70 -17.83 2.68
N TRP A 111 5.81 -18.41 3.14
CA TRP A 111 7.14 -18.03 2.68
C TRP A 111 7.36 -18.29 1.19
N ILE A 112 6.88 -19.46 0.69
CA ILE A 112 6.90 -19.78 -0.73
C ILE A 112 6.06 -18.77 -1.53
N GLY A 113 4.86 -18.42 -1.06
CA GLY A 113 4.00 -17.42 -1.70
C GLY A 113 4.66 -16.04 -1.77
N VAL A 114 5.31 -15.61 -0.69
CA VAL A 114 6.05 -14.33 -0.65
C VAL A 114 7.23 -14.34 -1.63
N ALA A 115 7.98 -15.44 -1.71
CA ALA A 115 9.07 -15.58 -2.66
C ALA A 115 8.56 -15.49 -4.12
N LEU A 116 7.44 -16.15 -4.42
CA LEU A 116 6.83 -16.13 -5.75
C LEU A 116 6.35 -14.72 -6.13
N ILE A 117 5.70 -14.00 -5.21
CA ILE A 117 5.28 -12.62 -5.40
C ILE A 117 6.50 -11.73 -5.64
N SER A 118 7.56 -11.89 -4.85
CA SER A 118 8.79 -11.12 -4.99
C SER A 118 9.46 -11.33 -6.35
N CYS A 119 9.49 -12.57 -6.85
CA CYS A 119 9.97 -12.89 -8.20
C CYS A 119 9.11 -12.20 -9.28
N GLY A 120 7.79 -12.27 -9.16
CA GLY A 120 6.87 -11.61 -10.08
C GLY A 120 7.08 -10.10 -10.12
N VAL A 121 7.24 -9.46 -8.96
CA VAL A 121 7.52 -8.03 -8.86
C VAL A 121 8.88 -7.69 -9.47
N ALA A 122 9.91 -8.51 -9.27
CA ALA A 122 11.22 -8.30 -9.87
C ALA A 122 11.14 -8.29 -11.40
N VAL A 123 10.37 -9.20 -12.01
CA VAL A 123 10.13 -9.24 -13.44
C VAL A 123 9.43 -7.95 -13.92
N VAL A 124 8.40 -7.48 -13.21
CA VAL A 124 7.71 -6.22 -13.55
C VAL A 124 8.63 -5.01 -13.38
N ALA A 125 9.48 -5.00 -12.34
CA ALA A 125 10.42 -3.92 -12.10
C ALA A 125 11.49 -3.80 -13.19
N MET A 126 11.81 -4.88 -13.90
CA MET A 126 12.70 -4.87 -15.06
C MET A 126 12.05 -4.21 -16.29
N THR A 127 10.72 -4.09 -16.32
CA THR A 127 9.99 -3.39 -17.38
C THR A 127 10.19 -1.88 -17.22
N ARG A 128 10.35 -1.16 -18.32
CA ARG A 128 10.53 0.31 -18.26
C ARG A 128 9.26 0.97 -17.72
N VAL A 129 9.42 1.84 -16.73
CA VAL A 129 8.36 2.74 -16.25
C VAL A 129 7.92 3.59 -17.45
N GLN A 130 6.69 3.37 -17.90
CA GLN A 130 6.05 4.28 -18.85
C GLN A 130 5.37 5.36 -18.04
N THR A 131 5.83 6.59 -18.17
CA THR A 131 5.12 7.76 -17.65
C THR A 131 4.06 8.13 -18.68
N THR A 132 2.80 8.16 -18.28
CA THR A 132 1.72 8.67 -19.13
C THR A 132 2.02 10.12 -19.44
N ALA A 133 2.54 10.39 -20.65
CA ALA A 133 2.54 11.75 -21.16
C ALA A 133 1.08 12.21 -21.25
N PRO A 134 0.72 13.39 -20.69
CA PRO A 134 -0.65 13.85 -20.79
C PRO A 134 -1.04 13.94 -22.26
N ALA A 135 -2.11 13.24 -22.63
CA ALA A 135 -2.66 13.19 -23.99
C ALA A 135 -3.23 14.56 -24.45
N ARG A 136 -2.51 15.66 -24.17
CA ARG A 136 -2.90 17.02 -24.52
C ARG A 136 -2.57 17.38 -25.98
N GLY A 137 -1.75 16.59 -26.68
CA GLY A 137 -1.38 16.87 -28.07
C GLY A 137 -2.35 16.27 -29.10
N SER A 138 -2.82 15.04 -28.87
CA SER A 138 -3.57 14.33 -29.92
C SER A 138 -5.02 14.82 -30.10
N ALA A 139 -5.66 15.28 -29.02
CA ALA A 139 -7.03 15.78 -29.09
C ALA A 139 -7.13 17.15 -29.81
N ALA A 140 -6.13 18.01 -29.61
CA ALA A 140 -6.09 19.30 -30.29
C ALA A 140 -5.77 19.17 -31.81
N GLU A 141 -4.92 18.20 -32.13
CA GLU A 141 -4.53 17.94 -33.53
C GLU A 141 -5.64 17.27 -34.33
N GLN A 142 -6.39 16.35 -33.72
CA GLN A 142 -7.58 15.71 -34.31
C GLN A 142 -8.72 16.71 -34.54
N VAL A 143 -8.93 17.68 -33.64
CA VAL A 143 -9.93 18.74 -33.81
C VAL A 143 -9.53 19.72 -34.92
N ALA A 144 -8.24 20.02 -35.07
CA ALA A 144 -7.77 20.90 -36.14
C ALA A 144 -7.88 20.26 -37.53
N GLU A 145 -7.66 18.93 -37.64
CA GLU A 145 -7.76 18.17 -38.88
C GLU A 145 -9.22 18.01 -39.36
N HIS A 146 -10.20 18.04 -38.44
CA HIS A 146 -11.63 17.90 -38.78
C HIS A 146 -12.33 19.24 -39.14
N VAL A 147 -11.65 20.37 -38.91
CA VAL A 147 -12.18 21.73 -39.17
C VAL A 147 -11.57 22.34 -40.43
N SER A 148 -10.55 21.70 -41.02
CA SER A 148 -9.95 22.09 -42.30
C SER A 148 -10.58 21.35 -43.49
#